data_9b36b620f0e7b7e1cfd5da259a43e72d
#
_entry.id   9b36b620f0e7b7e1cfd5da259a43e72d
#
_cell.length_a   1.000
_cell.length_b   1.000
_cell.length_c   1.000
_cell.angle_alpha   90.00
_cell.angle_beta   90.00
_cell.angle_gamma   90.00
#
_symmetry.space_group_name_H-M   'P 1'
#
loop_
_entity.id
_entity.type
_entity.pdbx_description
1 polymer ?
#
loop_
_entity_poly.entity_id
_entity_poly.type
_entity_poly.pdbx_seq_one_letter_code
_entity_poly.pdbx_strand_id
1 'polypeptide(L)'
;MTNAPERSGGAPGEAGRDAPAQDRCTAAGQRDSIETPPSPRAADADVVTRNAAWPGRIEVDIPTVRFEPLVISARRFRQQPYRPDMLIDGWTTKSLTVRVACIRGDAHRHGGVPRQDEVAIAFHEATGSLIVAVADGVSAAQHAQYGATAACRYTVDAALRQLDEGEAVDWHSVVQGAAWAIVEVAQRLSGGAEPDAEAAERDYAATLSAASVRRSDDGGLDVSVVSVGDSGIAVISQGQLVRVVGGKADVADDFASGAVLALPRLPTTPAARDWHLEHGVLLIGTDGIWDPVGSGTGPVARLLVEQLQSGPPDLLQFARVVDFSRETFDDDRTLVAVWGGEA
;
A
#
# COMPACT_ATOMS: atom_id res chain seq x y z
N MET A 1 63.91 -20.29 -21.44
CA MET A 1 63.84 -20.49 -22.87
C MET A 1 62.68 -19.69 -23.36
N THR A 2 62.90 -18.42 -23.68
CA THR A 2 62.94 -17.89 -25.07
C THR A 2 61.57 -17.90 -25.72
N ASN A 3 60.89 -16.82 -26.18
CA ASN A 3 61.34 -15.53 -26.67
C ASN A 3 60.06 -14.69 -26.90
N ALA A 4 60.12 -13.40 -26.61
CA ALA A 4 59.40 -12.41 -27.37
C ALA A 4 60.19 -12.04 -28.66
N PRO A 5 59.64 -11.37 -29.66
CA PRO A 5 59.92 -9.96 -29.89
C PRO A 5 58.68 -9.17 -30.38
N GLU A 6 58.51 -7.93 -29.98
CA GLU A 6 59.05 -6.65 -30.46
C GLU A 6 58.60 -6.20 -31.85
N ARG A 7 57.88 -5.04 -31.84
CA ARG A 7 58.05 -3.76 -32.56
C ARG A 7 57.63 -3.66 -34.01
N SER A 8 56.88 -2.67 -34.36
CA SER A 8 57.17 -1.30 -34.80
C SER A 8 55.91 -0.73 -35.48
N GLY A 9 55.39 0.46 -35.24
CA GLY A 9 56.06 1.72 -35.53
C GLY A 9 55.46 2.36 -36.76
N GLY A 10 54.76 3.55 -36.62
CA GLY A 10 54.43 4.35 -37.80
C GLY A 10 53.22 5.29 -37.58
N ALA A 11 53.49 6.50 -37.18
CA ALA A 11 52.76 7.71 -37.59
C ALA A 11 53.69 8.45 -38.58
N PRO A 12 53.31 9.54 -39.23
CA PRO A 12 52.09 10.38 -39.26
C PRO A 12 51.61 10.74 -40.69
N GLY A 13 50.47 11.45 -40.78
CA GLY A 13 50.06 12.06 -42.03
C GLY A 13 49.00 13.14 -41.80
N GLU A 14 49.47 14.38 -41.72
CA GLU A 14 48.66 15.60 -41.86
C GLU A 14 48.16 15.70 -43.30
N ALA A 15 46.95 16.21 -43.49
CA ALA A 15 46.59 17.35 -44.35
C ALA A 15 45.13 17.27 -44.80
N GLY A 16 44.49 18.40 -44.75
CA GLY A 16 43.54 18.79 -45.74
C GLY A 16 42.25 19.43 -45.22
N ARG A 17 42.30 20.71 -45.10
CA ARG A 17 41.19 21.67 -45.04
C ARG A 17 40.11 21.30 -46.08
N ASP A 18 38.82 21.47 -45.68
CA ASP A 18 37.89 22.32 -46.43
C ASP A 18 36.59 22.46 -45.59
N ALA A 19 36.26 23.67 -45.28
CA ALA A 19 34.95 24.09 -44.76
C ALA A 19 34.07 24.50 -45.94
N PRO A 20 32.79 24.20 -45.96
CA PRO A 20 31.84 24.95 -46.77
C PRO A 20 30.97 25.89 -45.91
N ALA A 21 30.98 27.09 -46.34
CA ALA A 21 30.01 28.19 -46.36
C ALA A 21 28.77 28.11 -45.46
N GLN A 22 28.64 29.12 -44.66
CA GLN A 22 27.42 29.59 -43.97
C GLN A 22 26.38 30.03 -44.99
N ASP A 23 25.28 29.35 -45.13
CA ASP A 23 24.05 29.88 -45.71
C ASP A 23 23.21 30.49 -44.60
N ARG A 24 23.14 31.80 -44.61
CA ARG A 24 22.22 32.60 -43.82
C ARG A 24 20.82 32.50 -44.48
N CYS A 25 19.97 31.66 -44.00
CA CYS A 25 18.53 31.78 -44.22
C CYS A 25 17.94 32.75 -43.18
N THR A 26 17.69 33.97 -43.63
CA THR A 26 16.80 34.91 -42.96
C THR A 26 15.35 34.46 -43.18
N ALA A 27 14.80 33.73 -42.20
CA ALA A 27 13.35 33.56 -42.12
C ALA A 27 12.79 34.57 -41.12
N ALA A 28 12.09 35.54 -41.64
CA ALA A 28 11.26 36.46 -40.87
C ALA A 28 10.12 35.64 -40.23
N GLY A 29 10.28 35.27 -39.00
CA GLY A 29 9.23 34.61 -38.22
C GLY A 29 8.19 35.66 -37.79
N GLN A 30 6.98 35.52 -38.32
CA GLN A 30 5.79 36.10 -37.73
C GLN A 30 5.72 35.68 -36.26
N ARG A 31 5.78 36.67 -35.37
CA ARG A 31 5.44 36.46 -33.97
C ARG A 31 3.91 36.41 -33.90
N ASP A 32 3.34 35.23 -33.83
CA ASP A 32 1.97 35.07 -33.38
C ASP A 32 1.90 35.60 -31.94
N SER A 33 1.23 36.73 -31.79
CA SER A 33 0.89 37.30 -30.48
C SER A 33 -0.05 36.31 -29.80
N ILE A 34 0.46 35.59 -28.80
CA ILE A 34 -0.37 34.81 -27.87
C ILE A 34 -1.24 35.85 -27.15
N GLU A 35 -2.51 35.90 -27.52
CA GLU A 35 -3.53 36.67 -26.78
C GLU A 35 -3.58 36.09 -25.35
N THR A 36 -3.19 36.90 -24.40
CA THR A 36 -3.38 36.61 -22.99
C THR A 36 -4.89 36.56 -22.73
N PRO A 37 -5.43 35.48 -22.15
CA PRO A 37 -6.85 35.44 -21.81
C PRO A 37 -7.17 36.59 -20.85
N PRO A 38 -8.34 37.25 -20.98
CA PRO A 38 -8.72 38.35 -20.13
C PRO A 38 -8.68 37.96 -18.67
N SER A 39 -8.03 38.76 -17.84
CA SER A 39 -8.03 38.59 -16.39
C SER A 39 -9.46 38.44 -15.88
N PRO A 40 -9.76 37.49 -15.00
CA PRO A 40 -11.09 37.34 -14.42
C PRO A 40 -11.47 38.65 -13.73
N ARG A 41 -12.69 39.12 -14.02
CA ARG A 41 -13.24 40.34 -13.43
C ARG A 41 -13.26 40.18 -11.90
N ALA A 42 -12.88 41.26 -11.23
CA ALA A 42 -12.78 41.40 -9.77
C ALA A 42 -14.10 41.16 -8.97
N ALA A 43 -15.14 40.62 -9.60
CA ALA A 43 -16.41 40.29 -8.95
C ALA A 43 -16.51 38.85 -8.43
N ASP A 44 -15.57 37.95 -8.79
CA ASP A 44 -15.59 36.53 -8.37
C ASP A 44 -14.58 36.22 -7.24
N ALA A 45 -13.95 37.23 -6.66
CA ALA A 45 -12.94 37.05 -5.61
C ALA A 45 -13.50 36.84 -4.20
N ASP A 46 -14.81 36.82 -3.99
CA ASP A 46 -15.42 36.75 -2.66
C ASP A 46 -15.99 35.37 -2.29
N VAL A 47 -15.70 34.31 -3.05
CA VAL A 47 -16.08 32.92 -2.67
C VAL A 47 -14.88 32.13 -2.17
N VAL A 48 -13.92 32.76 -1.52
CA VAL A 48 -13.10 32.05 -0.55
C VAL A 48 -13.89 32.03 0.75
N THR A 49 -14.67 30.97 0.94
CA THR A 49 -15.25 30.65 2.23
C THR A 49 -14.16 30.78 3.29
N ARG A 50 -14.32 31.75 4.16
CA ARG A 50 -13.42 31.98 5.29
C ARG A 50 -13.26 30.69 6.04
N ASN A 51 -12.05 30.20 6.12
CA ASN A 51 -11.54 29.12 6.91
C ASN A 51 -12.47 28.72 8.08
N ALA A 52 -13.33 27.73 7.89
CA ALA A 52 -13.53 26.78 8.95
C ALA A 52 -12.15 26.18 9.19
N ALA A 53 -11.60 26.34 10.39
CA ALA A 53 -10.30 25.76 10.73
C ALA A 53 -10.32 24.30 10.27
N TRP A 54 -9.33 23.89 9.46
CA TRP A 54 -9.26 22.52 8.99
C TRP A 54 -9.39 21.58 10.19
N PRO A 55 -10.35 20.65 10.22
CA PRO A 55 -10.54 19.79 11.36
C PRO A 55 -9.26 18.99 11.59
N GLY A 56 -8.70 19.04 12.80
CA GLY A 56 -7.54 18.25 13.20
C GLY A 56 -7.80 16.73 13.08
N ARG A 57 -6.83 15.93 13.49
CA ARG A 57 -6.99 14.48 13.63
C ARG A 57 -8.19 14.19 14.53
N ILE A 58 -8.87 13.07 14.27
CA ILE A 58 -9.91 12.58 15.17
C ILE A 58 -9.22 12.05 16.44
N GLU A 59 -9.56 12.59 17.58
CA GLU A 59 -9.02 12.16 18.88
C GLU A 59 -9.96 11.09 19.45
N VAL A 60 -9.40 9.95 19.86
CA VAL A 60 -10.14 8.82 20.43
C VAL A 60 -9.57 8.53 21.81
N ASP A 61 -10.40 8.63 22.83
CA ASP A 61 -10.00 8.56 24.25
C ASP A 61 -8.88 9.59 24.58
N ILE A 62 -7.72 9.13 25.02
CA ILE A 62 -6.54 9.96 25.27
C ILE A 62 -5.74 10.03 23.96
N PRO A 63 -5.58 11.22 23.36
CA PRO A 63 -4.81 11.36 22.13
C PRO A 63 -3.30 11.28 22.40
N THR A 64 -2.54 10.86 21.38
CA THR A 64 -1.08 10.95 21.37
C THR A 64 -0.65 12.43 21.51
N VAL A 65 0.40 12.69 22.28
CA VAL A 65 0.99 14.03 22.39
C VAL A 65 1.43 14.53 21.03
N ARG A 66 1.07 15.74 20.67
CA ARG A 66 1.45 16.35 19.38
C ARG A 66 2.96 16.60 19.32
N PHE A 67 3.56 16.23 18.23
CA PHE A 67 4.98 16.47 17.97
C PHE A 67 5.20 16.75 16.48
N GLU A 68 6.35 17.30 16.14
CA GLU A 68 6.78 17.41 14.76
C GLU A 68 7.53 16.16 14.33
N PRO A 69 7.23 15.58 13.15
CA PRO A 69 7.93 14.42 12.63
C PRO A 69 9.43 14.68 12.47
N LEU A 70 10.25 13.67 12.73
CA LEU A 70 11.68 13.77 12.52
C LEU A 70 12.01 13.99 11.04
N VAL A 71 12.82 15.00 10.77
CA VAL A 71 13.27 15.34 9.41
C VAL A 71 14.03 14.18 8.78
N ILE A 72 13.69 13.83 7.54
CA ILE A 72 14.40 12.83 6.77
C ILE A 72 15.74 13.39 6.33
N SER A 73 16.84 12.90 6.94
CA SER A 73 18.19 13.34 6.57
C SER A 73 18.57 12.84 5.16
N ALA A 74 19.50 13.56 4.50
CA ALA A 74 20.01 13.14 3.20
C ALA A 74 20.62 11.72 3.21
N ARG A 75 21.21 11.30 4.34
CA ARG A 75 21.73 9.93 4.51
C ARG A 75 20.59 8.91 4.47
N ARG A 76 19.52 9.11 5.24
CA ARG A 76 18.37 8.22 5.26
C ARG A 76 17.65 8.17 3.90
N PHE A 77 17.48 9.31 3.25
CA PHE A 77 16.88 9.36 1.91
C PHE A 77 17.64 8.51 0.87
N ARG A 78 18.99 8.50 0.96
CA ARG A 78 19.82 7.70 0.04
C ARG A 78 19.86 6.21 0.38
N GLN A 79 19.75 5.86 1.66
CA GLN A 79 19.78 4.47 2.14
C GLN A 79 18.43 3.79 2.03
N GLN A 80 17.36 4.55 2.25
CA GLN A 80 15.98 4.08 2.20
C GLN A 80 15.21 5.04 1.31
N PRO A 81 14.77 4.62 0.11
CA PRO A 81 13.97 5.47 -0.76
C PRO A 81 12.83 6.12 0.00
N TYR A 82 12.55 7.38 -0.33
CA TYR A 82 11.47 8.12 0.30
C TYR A 82 10.13 7.40 0.10
N ARG A 83 9.44 7.20 1.21
CA ARG A 83 8.04 6.72 1.23
C ARG A 83 7.16 7.82 1.81
N PRO A 84 6.06 8.19 1.15
CA PRO A 84 5.16 9.22 1.68
C PRO A 84 4.51 8.76 2.98
N ASP A 85 4.18 9.71 3.85
CA ASP A 85 3.47 9.45 5.10
C ASP A 85 2.12 8.80 4.86
N MET A 86 1.43 9.20 3.79
CA MET A 86 0.10 8.72 3.47
C MET A 86 0.04 8.23 2.02
N LEU A 87 -0.63 7.10 1.84
CA LEU A 87 -1.15 6.65 0.57
C LEU A 87 -2.66 6.64 0.71
N ILE A 88 -3.35 7.35 -0.18
CA ILE A 88 -4.81 7.44 -0.22
C ILE A 88 -5.22 7.09 -1.63
N ASP A 89 -6.14 6.15 -1.78
CA ASP A 89 -6.63 5.71 -3.08
C ASP A 89 -8.08 5.24 -2.98
N GLY A 90 -8.74 5.07 -4.11
CA GLY A 90 -10.07 4.52 -4.17
C GLY A 90 -10.87 5.04 -5.35
N TRP A 91 -11.83 4.25 -5.75
CA TRP A 91 -12.74 4.58 -6.85
C TRP A 91 -14.13 3.97 -6.61
N THR A 92 -15.05 4.32 -7.50
CA THR A 92 -16.37 3.74 -7.57
C THR A 92 -16.60 3.20 -8.99
N THR A 93 -17.01 1.96 -9.08
CA THR A 93 -17.52 1.33 -10.30
C THR A 93 -19.05 1.21 -10.21
N LYS A 94 -19.68 0.64 -11.21
CA LYS A 94 -21.13 0.31 -11.12
C LYS A 94 -21.44 -0.74 -10.05
N SER A 95 -20.45 -1.58 -9.70
CA SER A 95 -20.64 -2.73 -8.82
C SER A 95 -20.08 -2.53 -7.42
N LEU A 96 -19.00 -1.78 -7.27
CA LEU A 96 -18.25 -1.65 -6.03
C LEU A 96 -17.76 -0.22 -5.81
N THR A 97 -17.67 0.17 -4.55
CA THR A 97 -16.88 1.33 -4.12
C THR A 97 -15.78 0.85 -3.20
N VAL A 98 -14.55 1.31 -3.43
CA VAL A 98 -13.39 1.04 -2.57
C VAL A 98 -12.78 2.34 -2.06
N ARG A 99 -12.34 2.34 -0.80
CA ARG A 99 -11.53 3.39 -0.18
C ARG A 99 -10.33 2.77 0.50
N VAL A 100 -9.19 3.42 0.34
CA VAL A 100 -7.89 2.95 0.86
C VAL A 100 -7.20 4.10 1.57
N ALA A 101 -6.68 3.83 2.74
CA ALA A 101 -5.71 4.70 3.41
C ALA A 101 -4.64 3.84 4.08
N CYS A 102 -3.37 4.18 3.83
CA CYS A 102 -2.21 3.56 4.44
C CYS A 102 -1.34 4.69 4.98
N ILE A 103 -1.20 4.78 6.30
CA ILE A 103 -0.73 5.97 7.01
C ILE A 103 0.42 5.59 7.94
N ARG A 104 1.52 6.35 7.89
CA ARG A 104 2.65 6.17 8.79
C ARG A 104 2.26 6.50 10.23
N GLY A 105 2.56 5.59 11.15
CA GLY A 105 2.27 5.72 12.56
C GLY A 105 3.12 6.76 13.28
N ASP A 106 2.66 7.19 14.44
CA ASP A 106 3.31 8.22 15.24
C ASP A 106 4.67 7.76 15.78
N ALA A 107 4.84 6.48 16.12
CA ALA A 107 6.14 5.92 16.50
C ALA A 107 7.17 6.04 15.37
N HIS A 108 6.78 5.69 14.14
CA HIS A 108 7.63 5.79 12.97
C HIS A 108 7.91 7.24 12.57
N ARG A 109 6.93 8.15 12.70
CA ARG A 109 7.14 9.59 12.50
C ARG A 109 8.13 10.16 13.50
N HIS A 110 8.00 9.83 14.77
CA HIS A 110 8.90 10.26 15.82
C HIS A 110 10.32 9.71 15.65
N GLY A 111 10.45 8.41 15.34
CA GLY A 111 11.73 7.74 15.09
C GLY A 111 12.36 8.07 13.72
N GLY A 112 11.62 8.75 12.82
CA GLY A 112 12.02 8.99 11.44
C GLY A 112 12.19 7.69 10.64
N VAL A 113 11.48 6.63 11.02
CA VAL A 113 11.41 5.35 10.31
C VAL A 113 10.39 5.48 9.17
N PRO A 114 10.61 4.91 7.99
CA PRO A 114 9.59 4.92 6.93
C PRO A 114 8.35 4.12 7.36
N ARG A 115 7.21 4.39 6.75
CA ARG A 115 6.03 3.54 6.84
C ARG A 115 6.40 2.13 6.38
N GLN A 116 6.07 1.12 7.18
CA GLN A 116 6.35 -0.30 6.93
C GLN A 116 5.14 -1.04 6.35
N ASP A 117 3.94 -0.54 6.62
CA ASP A 117 2.71 -1.00 5.98
C ASP A 117 2.68 -0.76 4.48
N GLU A 118 2.00 -1.66 3.76
CA GLU A 118 1.74 -1.53 2.33
C GLU A 118 0.33 -2.01 1.97
N VAL A 119 -0.18 -1.48 0.85
CA VAL A 119 -1.44 -1.89 0.24
C VAL A 119 -1.32 -1.90 -1.27
N ALA A 120 -1.93 -2.87 -1.90
CA ALA A 120 -2.12 -2.91 -3.34
C ALA A 120 -3.56 -3.30 -3.66
N ILE A 121 -4.16 -2.61 -4.63
CA ILE A 121 -5.51 -2.88 -5.10
C ILE A 121 -5.54 -2.87 -6.63
N ALA A 122 -6.35 -3.72 -7.22
CA ALA A 122 -6.60 -3.72 -8.66
C ALA A 122 -8.01 -4.23 -8.97
N PHE A 123 -8.57 -3.79 -10.08
CA PHE A 123 -9.87 -4.22 -10.55
C PHE A 123 -9.72 -5.07 -11.80
N HIS A 124 -10.25 -6.29 -11.77
CA HIS A 124 -10.28 -7.19 -12.90
C HIS A 124 -11.60 -6.99 -13.66
N GLU A 125 -11.54 -6.28 -14.77
CA GLU A 125 -12.73 -5.82 -15.51
C GLU A 125 -13.59 -6.98 -16.05
N ALA A 126 -12.95 -8.07 -16.52
CA ALA A 126 -13.66 -9.18 -17.13
C ALA A 126 -14.56 -9.94 -16.14
N THR A 127 -14.15 -10.09 -14.89
CA THR A 127 -14.93 -10.77 -13.84
C THR A 127 -15.68 -9.79 -12.93
N GLY A 128 -15.37 -8.48 -13.00
CA GLY A 128 -15.89 -7.49 -12.06
C GLY A 128 -15.33 -7.64 -10.65
N SER A 129 -14.17 -8.30 -10.49
CA SER A 129 -13.56 -8.57 -9.19
C SER A 129 -12.58 -7.47 -8.81
N LEU A 130 -12.64 -7.03 -7.57
CA LEU A 130 -11.63 -6.23 -6.90
C LEU A 130 -10.65 -7.15 -6.18
N ILE A 131 -9.36 -7.02 -6.45
CA ILE A 131 -8.31 -7.71 -5.70
C ILE A 131 -7.65 -6.71 -4.76
N VAL A 132 -7.51 -7.10 -3.50
CA VAL A 132 -6.89 -6.31 -2.43
C VAL A 132 -5.81 -7.13 -1.75
N ALA A 133 -4.68 -6.50 -1.46
CA ALA A 133 -3.66 -7.05 -0.56
C ALA A 133 -3.19 -5.96 0.40
N VAL A 134 -3.09 -6.29 1.67
CA VAL A 134 -2.57 -5.45 2.75
C VAL A 134 -1.49 -6.23 3.47
N ALA A 135 -0.37 -5.61 3.75
CA ALA A 135 0.74 -6.20 4.47
C ALA A 135 1.29 -5.22 5.49
N ASP A 136 1.59 -5.72 6.67
CA ASP A 136 2.31 -5.03 7.73
C ASP A 136 3.73 -5.58 7.80
N GLY A 137 4.70 -4.68 7.79
CA GLY A 137 6.10 -5.03 7.91
C GLY A 137 6.49 -5.24 9.38
N VAL A 138 6.92 -6.45 9.73
CA VAL A 138 7.31 -6.78 11.12
C VAL A 138 8.33 -5.81 11.65
N SER A 139 8.02 -5.12 12.75
CA SER A 139 8.82 -4.01 13.31
C SER A 139 10.27 -4.40 13.68
N ALA A 140 10.51 -5.70 13.98
CA ALA A 140 11.85 -6.21 14.25
C ALA A 140 12.71 -6.38 12.97
N ALA A 141 12.10 -6.40 11.79
CA ALA A 141 12.79 -6.58 10.52
C ALA A 141 13.28 -5.23 9.97
N GLN A 142 14.59 -5.12 9.73
CA GLN A 142 15.25 -3.85 9.35
C GLN A 142 14.71 -3.24 8.04
N HIS A 143 14.21 -4.09 7.15
CA HIS A 143 13.79 -3.77 5.80
C HIS A 143 12.36 -4.22 5.51
N ALA A 144 11.52 -4.31 6.54
CA ALA A 144 10.15 -4.81 6.49
C ALA A 144 9.29 -4.17 5.38
N GLN A 145 9.46 -2.86 5.14
CA GLN A 145 8.74 -2.12 4.10
C GLN A 145 8.94 -2.68 2.68
N TYR A 146 10.09 -3.31 2.40
CA TYR A 146 10.33 -3.93 1.09
C TYR A 146 9.65 -5.30 0.99
N GLY A 147 9.62 -6.05 2.11
CA GLY A 147 8.88 -7.30 2.19
C GLY A 147 7.38 -7.08 2.02
N ALA A 148 6.81 -6.11 2.75
CA ALA A 148 5.41 -5.73 2.63
C ALA A 148 5.04 -5.33 1.19
N THR A 149 5.89 -4.50 0.55
CA THR A 149 5.69 -4.12 -0.87
C THR A 149 5.74 -5.33 -1.81
N ALA A 150 6.71 -6.22 -1.63
CA ALA A 150 6.86 -7.41 -2.46
C ALA A 150 5.65 -8.35 -2.32
N ALA A 151 5.22 -8.60 -1.07
CA ALA A 151 4.06 -9.43 -0.78
C ALA A 151 2.77 -8.88 -1.40
N CYS A 152 2.45 -7.59 -1.18
CA CYS A 152 1.24 -6.98 -1.74
C CYS A 152 1.23 -7.02 -3.27
N ARG A 153 2.32 -6.60 -3.92
CA ARG A 153 2.38 -6.55 -5.38
C ARG A 153 2.29 -7.92 -6.02
N TYR A 154 3.02 -8.91 -5.47
CA TYR A 154 2.95 -10.27 -5.97
C TYR A 154 1.54 -10.85 -5.83
N THR A 155 0.92 -10.68 -4.65
CA THR A 155 -0.41 -11.18 -4.34
C THR A 155 -1.46 -10.69 -5.33
N VAL A 156 -1.48 -9.38 -5.59
CA VAL A 156 -2.44 -8.78 -6.54
C VAL A 156 -2.18 -9.29 -7.97
N ASP A 157 -0.92 -9.28 -8.42
CA ASP A 157 -0.56 -9.73 -9.76
C ASP A 157 -0.86 -11.22 -9.99
N ALA A 158 -0.56 -12.08 -9.00
CA ALA A 158 -0.84 -13.51 -9.08
C ALA A 158 -2.35 -13.82 -9.12
N ALA A 159 -3.14 -13.12 -8.29
CA ALA A 159 -4.59 -13.28 -8.30
C ALA A 159 -5.21 -12.80 -9.64
N LEU A 160 -4.74 -11.68 -10.19
CA LEU A 160 -5.19 -11.20 -11.50
C LEU A 160 -4.89 -12.20 -12.61
N ARG A 161 -3.69 -12.80 -12.62
CA ARG A 161 -3.33 -13.82 -13.63
C ARG A 161 -4.26 -15.04 -13.58
N GLN A 162 -4.59 -15.54 -12.38
CA GLN A 162 -5.53 -16.66 -12.25
C GLN A 162 -6.93 -16.28 -12.77
N LEU A 163 -7.39 -15.06 -12.50
CA LEU A 163 -8.66 -14.56 -13.05
C LEU A 163 -8.61 -14.42 -14.58
N ASP A 164 -7.49 -13.98 -15.17
CA ASP A 164 -7.29 -13.91 -16.63
C ASP A 164 -7.35 -15.31 -17.27
N GLU A 165 -6.91 -16.33 -16.58
CA GLU A 165 -6.98 -17.75 -16.99
C GLU A 165 -8.39 -18.36 -16.77
N GLY A 166 -9.29 -17.61 -16.19
CA GLY A 166 -10.68 -18.04 -15.90
C GLY A 166 -10.78 -18.93 -14.67
N GLU A 167 -9.79 -18.91 -13.80
CA GLU A 167 -9.72 -19.70 -12.58
C GLU A 167 -10.21 -18.91 -11.36
N ALA A 168 -10.63 -19.59 -10.31
CA ALA A 168 -10.80 -19.00 -8.99
C ALA A 168 -9.43 -18.76 -8.35
N VAL A 169 -9.33 -17.74 -7.47
CA VAL A 169 -8.06 -17.44 -6.81
C VAL A 169 -7.67 -18.57 -5.86
N ASP A 170 -6.56 -19.25 -6.15
CA ASP A 170 -5.92 -20.22 -5.25
C ASP A 170 -5.01 -19.50 -4.26
N TRP A 171 -5.57 -19.15 -3.12
CA TRP A 171 -4.84 -18.44 -2.07
C TRP A 171 -3.62 -19.20 -1.55
N HIS A 172 -3.61 -20.52 -1.59
CA HIS A 172 -2.45 -21.29 -1.15
C HIS A 172 -1.23 -21.02 -2.05
N SER A 173 -1.40 -21.12 -3.35
CA SER A 173 -0.33 -20.82 -4.31
C SER A 173 0.07 -19.33 -4.29
N VAL A 174 -0.89 -18.43 -4.11
CA VAL A 174 -0.65 -17.00 -4.00
C VAL A 174 0.22 -16.67 -2.79
N VAL A 175 -0.09 -17.23 -1.62
CA VAL A 175 0.69 -17.03 -0.38
C VAL A 175 2.09 -17.60 -0.49
N GLN A 176 2.25 -18.79 -1.10
CA GLN A 176 3.57 -19.37 -1.34
C GLN A 176 4.42 -18.48 -2.26
N GLY A 177 3.83 -17.96 -3.32
CA GLY A 177 4.54 -17.06 -4.23
C GLY A 177 4.85 -15.70 -3.61
N ALA A 178 3.97 -15.16 -2.75
CA ALA A 178 4.24 -13.94 -2.00
C ALA A 178 5.41 -14.11 -1.02
N ALA A 179 5.50 -15.27 -0.35
CA ALA A 179 6.65 -15.61 0.49
C ALA A 179 7.95 -15.65 -0.32
N TRP A 180 7.90 -16.28 -1.51
CA TRP A 180 9.06 -16.31 -2.40
C TRP A 180 9.45 -14.92 -2.92
N ALA A 181 8.49 -14.06 -3.23
CA ALA A 181 8.76 -12.68 -3.66
C ALA A 181 9.51 -11.86 -2.60
N ILE A 182 9.25 -12.12 -1.31
CA ILE A 182 10.03 -11.52 -0.21
C ILE A 182 11.49 -12.01 -0.25
N VAL A 183 11.71 -13.31 -0.45
CA VAL A 183 13.07 -13.89 -0.55
C VAL A 183 13.83 -13.30 -1.74
N GLU A 184 13.17 -13.16 -2.89
CA GLU A 184 13.77 -12.56 -4.08
C GLU A 184 14.14 -11.08 -3.90
N VAL A 185 13.29 -10.29 -3.24
CA VAL A 185 13.62 -8.89 -2.98
C VAL A 185 14.77 -8.78 -1.98
N ALA A 186 14.80 -9.63 -0.95
CA ALA A 186 15.89 -9.70 0.01
C ALA A 186 17.23 -10.02 -0.69
N GLN A 187 17.27 -11.03 -1.55
CA GLN A 187 18.45 -11.40 -2.35
C GLN A 187 18.93 -10.23 -3.22
N ARG A 188 18.02 -9.58 -3.95
CA ARG A 188 18.38 -8.43 -4.82
C ARG A 188 18.98 -7.26 -4.05
N LEU A 189 18.43 -6.95 -2.88
CA LEU A 189 18.85 -5.79 -2.09
C LEU A 189 20.12 -6.07 -1.27
N SER A 190 20.33 -7.30 -0.81
CA SER A 190 21.54 -7.70 -0.11
C SER A 190 22.73 -7.93 -1.06
N GLY A 191 22.48 -8.12 -2.36
CA GLY A 191 23.50 -8.49 -3.34
C GLY A 191 23.98 -9.93 -3.18
N GLY A 192 23.25 -10.79 -2.48
CA GLY A 192 23.57 -12.21 -2.29
C GLY A 192 23.50 -12.99 -3.60
N ALA A 193 24.40 -13.98 -3.76
CA ALA A 193 24.43 -14.83 -4.94
C ALA A 193 23.26 -15.83 -4.97
N GLU A 194 22.84 -16.29 -3.79
CA GLU A 194 21.77 -17.28 -3.62
C GLU A 194 20.64 -16.72 -2.73
N PRO A 195 19.39 -17.17 -2.92
CA PRO A 195 18.29 -16.84 -2.04
C PRO A 195 18.54 -17.39 -0.63
N ASP A 196 18.30 -16.54 0.39
CA ASP A 196 18.43 -16.90 1.80
C ASP A 196 17.10 -16.57 2.52
N ALA A 197 16.31 -17.62 2.76
CA ALA A 197 15.00 -17.50 3.39
C ALA A 197 15.09 -17.07 4.87
N GLU A 198 16.15 -17.50 5.60
CA GLU A 198 16.33 -17.13 7.00
C GLU A 198 16.71 -15.64 7.13
N ALA A 199 17.59 -15.14 6.25
CA ALA A 199 17.92 -13.73 6.18
C ALA A 199 16.70 -12.90 5.74
N ALA A 200 15.91 -13.39 4.79
CA ALA A 200 14.68 -12.73 4.36
C ALA A 200 13.65 -12.66 5.49
N GLU A 201 13.46 -13.72 6.27
CA GLU A 201 12.58 -13.73 7.43
C GLU A 201 13.06 -12.74 8.50
N ARG A 202 14.34 -12.72 8.80
CA ARG A 202 14.89 -11.83 9.83
C ARG A 202 14.78 -10.35 9.46
N ASP A 203 15.03 -9.99 8.19
CA ASP A 203 15.24 -8.60 7.79
C ASP A 203 14.11 -8.00 6.92
N TYR A 204 13.20 -8.84 6.36
CA TYR A 204 12.16 -8.41 5.41
C TYR A 204 10.77 -8.97 5.73
N ALA A 205 10.58 -9.58 6.90
CA ALA A 205 9.32 -10.22 7.25
C ALA A 205 8.14 -9.25 7.18
N ALA A 206 7.00 -9.77 6.70
CA ALA A 206 5.74 -9.03 6.65
C ALA A 206 4.54 -9.97 6.81
N THR A 207 3.46 -9.49 7.41
CA THR A 207 2.15 -10.15 7.39
C THR A 207 1.50 -10.01 6.01
N LEU A 208 0.40 -10.70 5.77
CA LEU A 208 -0.39 -10.56 4.55
C LEU A 208 -1.85 -10.86 4.83
N SER A 209 -2.73 -9.93 4.46
CA SER A 209 -4.17 -10.18 4.32
C SER A 209 -4.62 -9.78 2.93
N ALA A 210 -5.34 -10.66 2.24
CA ALA A 210 -5.78 -10.41 0.88
C ALA A 210 -7.23 -10.85 0.66
N ALA A 211 -7.87 -10.23 -0.32
CA ALA A 211 -9.24 -10.52 -0.71
C ALA A 211 -9.45 -10.41 -2.22
N SER A 212 -10.31 -11.29 -2.74
CA SER A 212 -11.02 -11.13 -4.00
C SER A 212 -12.47 -10.83 -3.68
N VAL A 213 -13.00 -9.72 -4.18
CA VAL A 213 -14.34 -9.23 -3.85
C VAL A 213 -15.09 -8.96 -5.14
N ARG A 214 -16.24 -9.57 -5.29
CA ARG A 214 -17.13 -9.37 -6.45
C ARG A 214 -18.54 -9.07 -5.98
N ARG A 215 -19.24 -8.21 -6.71
CA ARG A 215 -20.68 -8.04 -6.47
C ARG A 215 -21.42 -9.29 -6.94
N SER A 216 -22.30 -9.81 -6.11
CA SER A 216 -23.20 -10.90 -6.47
C SER A 216 -24.48 -10.39 -7.14
N ASP A 217 -25.24 -11.30 -7.75
CA ASP A 217 -26.46 -10.98 -8.49
C ASP A 217 -27.59 -10.44 -7.58
N ASP A 218 -27.58 -10.76 -6.29
CA ASP A 218 -28.52 -10.27 -5.30
C ASP A 218 -28.16 -8.89 -4.71
N GLY A 219 -27.00 -8.33 -5.14
CA GLY A 219 -26.53 -7.02 -4.70
C GLY A 219 -25.57 -7.06 -3.51
N GLY A 220 -25.33 -8.22 -2.91
CA GLY A 220 -24.32 -8.44 -1.88
C GLY A 220 -22.90 -8.52 -2.46
N LEU A 221 -21.96 -8.96 -1.63
CA LEU A 221 -20.56 -9.19 -1.99
C LEU A 221 -20.20 -10.67 -1.83
N ASP A 222 -19.74 -11.31 -2.91
CA ASP A 222 -19.02 -12.57 -2.83
C ASP A 222 -17.58 -12.28 -2.48
N VAL A 223 -17.11 -12.83 -1.38
CA VAL A 223 -15.81 -12.51 -0.78
C VAL A 223 -15.01 -13.78 -0.59
N SER A 224 -13.80 -13.82 -1.13
CA SER A 224 -12.80 -14.85 -0.91
C SER A 224 -11.54 -14.21 -0.32
N VAL A 225 -11.02 -14.72 0.79
CA VAL A 225 -9.94 -14.09 1.54
C VAL A 225 -8.89 -15.06 2.02
N VAL A 226 -7.72 -14.52 2.33
CA VAL A 226 -6.64 -15.18 3.05
C VAL A 226 -5.98 -14.23 4.03
N SER A 227 -5.46 -14.78 5.15
CA SER A 227 -4.64 -14.01 6.09
C SER A 227 -3.47 -14.86 6.61
N VAL A 228 -2.31 -14.21 6.76
CA VAL A 228 -1.10 -14.71 7.40
C VAL A 228 -0.61 -13.63 8.36
N GLY A 229 -0.52 -13.96 9.64
CA GLY A 229 -0.14 -13.00 10.69
C GLY A 229 -1.34 -12.40 11.40
N ASP A 230 -1.15 -11.22 11.98
CA ASP A 230 -2.13 -10.52 12.82
C ASP A 230 -2.87 -9.37 12.12
N SER A 231 -2.51 -9.05 10.88
CA SER A 231 -3.40 -8.35 9.95
C SER A 231 -4.70 -9.12 9.76
N GLY A 232 -5.79 -8.45 9.41
CA GLY A 232 -7.06 -9.18 9.39
C GLY A 232 -8.18 -8.50 8.61
N ILE A 233 -9.31 -9.20 8.61
CA ILE A 233 -10.49 -8.87 7.82
C ILE A 233 -11.71 -8.88 8.74
N ALA A 234 -12.54 -7.84 8.62
CA ALA A 234 -13.75 -7.67 9.39
C ALA A 234 -14.89 -7.17 8.50
N VAL A 235 -16.09 -7.22 9.02
CA VAL A 235 -17.27 -6.62 8.39
C VAL A 235 -17.98 -5.69 9.35
N ILE A 236 -18.51 -4.58 8.81
CA ILE A 236 -19.51 -3.78 9.50
C ILE A 236 -20.85 -4.17 8.93
N SER A 237 -21.72 -4.73 9.76
CA SER A 237 -23.09 -5.08 9.40
C SER A 237 -24.00 -4.86 10.58
N GLN A 238 -25.20 -4.32 10.34
CA GLN A 238 -26.23 -4.05 11.37
C GLN A 238 -25.71 -3.23 12.58
N GLY A 239 -24.82 -2.26 12.32
CA GLY A 239 -24.24 -1.41 13.36
C GLY A 239 -23.16 -2.07 14.22
N GLN A 240 -22.67 -3.25 13.84
CA GLN A 240 -21.66 -3.98 14.56
C GLN A 240 -20.42 -4.22 13.68
N LEU A 241 -19.25 -4.16 14.28
CA LEU A 241 -17.99 -4.55 13.65
C LEU A 241 -17.61 -5.95 14.13
N VAL A 242 -17.54 -6.90 13.21
CA VAL A 242 -17.25 -8.32 13.49
C VAL A 242 -16.02 -8.75 12.70
N ARG A 243 -15.00 -9.27 13.38
CA ARG A 243 -13.82 -9.85 12.74
C ARG A 243 -14.17 -11.20 12.12
N VAL A 244 -13.69 -11.44 10.90
CA VAL A 244 -14.00 -12.64 10.11
C VAL A 244 -12.80 -13.57 10.01
N VAL A 245 -11.60 -13.01 9.75
CA VAL A 245 -10.34 -13.74 9.58
C VAL A 245 -9.19 -12.91 10.13
N GLY A 246 -8.16 -13.57 10.66
CA GLY A 246 -6.93 -12.94 11.12
C GLY A 246 -7.04 -12.27 12.49
N GLY A 247 -5.91 -11.83 12.99
CA GLY A 247 -5.75 -11.22 14.30
C GLY A 247 -5.09 -12.16 15.32
N LYS A 248 -4.69 -11.59 16.45
CA LYS A 248 -3.92 -12.31 17.49
C LYS A 248 -4.60 -13.55 18.07
N ALA A 249 -5.93 -13.66 17.94
CA ALA A 249 -6.68 -14.82 18.44
C ALA A 249 -6.52 -16.08 17.57
N ASP A 250 -6.36 -15.90 16.25
CA ASP A 250 -6.21 -17.02 15.32
C ASP A 250 -4.78 -17.58 15.30
N VAL A 251 -3.81 -16.83 15.84
CA VAL A 251 -2.39 -17.19 15.90
C VAL A 251 -2.03 -17.97 17.17
N ALA A 252 -2.91 -17.99 18.18
CA ALA A 252 -2.61 -18.53 19.51
C ALA A 252 -2.38 -20.04 19.58
N ASP A 253 -2.83 -20.81 18.59
CA ASP A 253 -2.73 -22.28 18.62
C ASP A 253 -1.38 -22.82 18.10
N ASP A 254 -0.56 -22.03 17.37
CA ASP A 254 0.65 -22.53 16.72
C ASP A 254 1.98 -22.12 17.38
N PHE A 255 2.01 -21.13 18.31
CA PHE A 255 3.28 -20.64 18.86
C PHE A 255 3.27 -20.32 20.37
N ALA A 256 4.07 -21.10 21.10
CA ALA A 256 4.41 -20.82 22.52
C ALA A 256 5.30 -19.57 22.71
N SER A 257 5.67 -18.83 21.67
CA SER A 257 6.68 -17.77 21.71
C SER A 257 6.15 -16.34 21.62
N GLY A 258 4.85 -16.12 21.38
CA GLY A 258 4.30 -14.77 21.22
C GLY A 258 4.80 -14.00 19.99
N ALA A 259 5.56 -14.63 19.08
CA ALA A 259 6.01 -14.03 17.84
C ALA A 259 4.91 -14.12 16.77
N VAL A 260 4.70 -13.05 16.04
CA VAL A 260 3.76 -13.00 14.91
C VAL A 260 4.27 -13.92 13.81
N LEU A 261 3.38 -14.78 13.28
CA LEU A 261 3.69 -15.52 12.06
C LEU A 261 3.69 -14.55 10.87
N ALA A 262 4.80 -14.45 10.18
CA ALA A 262 4.95 -13.54 9.04
C ALA A 262 5.70 -14.22 7.89
N LEU A 263 5.35 -13.84 6.66
CA LEU A 263 6.09 -14.27 5.47
C LEU A 263 7.55 -13.75 5.51
N PRO A 264 8.52 -14.49 5.01
CA PRO A 264 8.41 -15.66 4.16
C PRO A 264 8.15 -16.99 4.90
N ARG A 265 8.02 -17.01 6.23
CA ARG A 265 7.62 -18.22 6.93
C ARG A 265 6.16 -18.55 6.58
N LEU A 266 5.95 -19.73 6.02
CA LEU A 266 4.63 -20.18 5.63
C LEU A 266 3.90 -20.85 6.80
N PRO A 267 2.61 -20.54 7.01
CA PRO A 267 1.77 -21.35 7.88
C PRO A 267 1.55 -22.74 7.28
N THR A 268 1.27 -23.73 8.13
CA THR A 268 0.90 -25.08 7.68
C THR A 268 -0.34 -25.03 6.78
N THR A 269 -1.30 -24.20 7.13
CA THR A 269 -2.49 -23.89 6.32
C THR A 269 -2.80 -22.40 6.48
N PRO A 270 -2.76 -21.61 5.40
CA PRO A 270 -3.21 -20.22 5.48
C PRO A 270 -4.68 -20.13 5.89
N ALA A 271 -5.02 -19.15 6.72
CA ALA A 271 -6.41 -18.87 7.09
C ALA A 271 -7.17 -18.31 5.88
N ALA A 272 -7.77 -19.18 5.08
CA ALA A 272 -8.57 -18.82 3.92
C ALA A 272 -10.05 -19.07 4.17
N ARG A 273 -10.91 -18.18 3.65
CA ARG A 273 -12.36 -18.29 3.82
C ARG A 273 -13.10 -17.63 2.67
N ASP A 274 -14.21 -18.27 2.26
CA ASP A 274 -15.18 -17.74 1.32
C ASP A 274 -16.51 -17.54 2.04
N TRP A 275 -17.18 -16.42 1.77
CA TRP A 275 -18.54 -16.16 2.26
C TRP A 275 -19.26 -15.12 1.41
N HIS A 276 -20.55 -15.04 1.63
CA HIS A 276 -21.39 -14.00 1.04
C HIS A 276 -21.77 -12.97 2.11
N LEU A 277 -21.54 -11.69 1.82
CA LEU A 277 -21.93 -10.56 2.64
C LEU A 277 -23.17 -9.88 2.00
N GLU A 278 -24.34 -10.17 2.54
CA GLU A 278 -25.61 -9.61 1.99
C GLU A 278 -25.63 -8.08 2.05
N HIS A 279 -25.27 -7.50 3.22
CA HIS A 279 -25.27 -6.07 3.45
C HIS A 279 -24.14 -5.67 4.40
N GLY A 280 -23.51 -4.54 4.10
CA GLY A 280 -22.49 -3.97 4.99
C GLY A 280 -21.24 -3.53 4.26
N VAL A 281 -20.17 -3.40 5.04
CA VAL A 281 -18.87 -2.94 4.58
C VAL A 281 -17.84 -4.00 4.90
N LEU A 282 -17.08 -4.43 3.91
CA LEU A 282 -15.91 -5.26 4.11
C LEU A 282 -14.72 -4.38 4.48
N LEU A 283 -14.01 -4.74 5.52
CA LEU A 283 -12.81 -4.05 6.01
C LEU A 283 -11.62 -4.99 5.99
N ILE A 284 -10.48 -4.53 5.46
CA ILE A 284 -9.22 -5.26 5.43
C ILE A 284 -8.15 -4.32 5.97
N GLY A 285 -7.38 -4.72 6.99
CA GLY A 285 -6.43 -3.81 7.61
C GLY A 285 -5.29 -4.49 8.35
N THR A 286 -4.31 -3.68 8.76
CA THR A 286 -3.18 -4.08 9.59
C THR A 286 -3.51 -4.01 11.07
N ASP A 287 -2.62 -4.49 11.93
CA ASP A 287 -2.79 -4.50 13.37
C ASP A 287 -2.91 -3.08 13.96
N GLY A 288 -2.28 -2.05 13.35
CA GLY A 288 -2.47 -0.65 13.72
C GLY A 288 -3.93 -0.17 13.65
N ILE A 289 -4.81 -0.92 12.97
CA ILE A 289 -6.27 -0.78 13.02
C ILE A 289 -6.87 -1.76 14.02
N TRP A 290 -6.48 -3.03 13.97
CA TRP A 290 -7.18 -4.06 14.70
C TRP A 290 -6.86 -4.10 16.20
N ASP A 291 -5.65 -3.71 16.60
CA ASP A 291 -5.29 -3.63 18.02
C ASP A 291 -6.12 -2.58 18.76
N PRO A 292 -6.23 -1.31 18.28
CA PRO A 292 -7.11 -0.32 18.93
C PRO A 292 -8.61 -0.63 18.80
N VAL A 293 -9.03 -1.40 17.79
CA VAL A 293 -10.42 -1.89 17.67
C VAL A 293 -10.73 -2.92 18.77
N GLY A 294 -9.76 -3.78 19.10
CA GLY A 294 -9.90 -4.80 20.15
C GLY A 294 -11.03 -5.80 19.86
N SER A 295 -11.94 -5.98 20.80
CA SER A 295 -13.08 -6.90 20.69
C SER A 295 -14.20 -6.44 19.73
N GLY A 296 -14.05 -5.31 19.04
CA GLY A 296 -15.08 -4.79 18.13
C GLY A 296 -16.13 -3.88 18.80
N THR A 297 -16.04 -3.62 20.10
CA THR A 297 -17.00 -2.77 20.84
C THR A 297 -16.40 -1.49 21.42
N GLY A 298 -15.08 -1.33 21.28
CA GLY A 298 -14.32 -0.20 21.79
C GLY A 298 -14.57 1.12 21.06
N PRO A 299 -13.94 2.22 21.49
CA PRO A 299 -14.14 3.55 20.88
C PRO A 299 -13.75 3.62 19.42
N VAL A 300 -12.66 2.95 19.00
CA VAL A 300 -12.23 2.91 17.60
C VAL A 300 -13.22 2.09 16.75
N ALA A 301 -13.74 0.97 17.27
CA ALA A 301 -14.78 0.21 16.59
C ALA A 301 -16.03 1.06 16.33
N ARG A 302 -16.47 1.81 17.37
CA ARG A 302 -17.62 2.73 17.22
C ARG A 302 -17.33 3.81 16.18
N LEU A 303 -16.15 4.43 16.20
CA LEU A 303 -15.74 5.40 15.18
C LEU A 303 -15.88 4.81 13.77
N LEU A 304 -15.31 3.61 13.52
CA LEU A 304 -15.40 2.97 12.21
C LEU A 304 -16.84 2.69 11.80
N VAL A 305 -17.66 2.16 12.71
CA VAL A 305 -19.09 1.90 12.44
C VAL A 305 -19.81 3.20 12.10
N GLU A 306 -19.69 4.24 12.92
CA GLU A 306 -20.36 5.53 12.72
C GLU A 306 -19.98 6.20 11.41
N GLN A 307 -18.71 6.10 11.00
CA GLN A 307 -18.20 6.78 9.82
C GLN A 307 -18.40 6.00 8.51
N LEU A 308 -18.52 4.67 8.58
CA LEU A 308 -18.47 3.82 7.38
C LEU A 308 -19.78 3.06 7.07
N GLN A 309 -20.65 2.83 8.06
CA GLN A 309 -21.86 2.02 7.82
C GLN A 309 -22.88 2.67 6.90
N SER A 310 -22.95 4.00 6.86
CA SER A 310 -23.95 4.74 6.08
C SER A 310 -23.57 4.96 4.61
N GLY A 311 -22.39 4.48 4.21
CA GLY A 311 -21.88 4.61 2.85
C GLY A 311 -20.42 5.08 2.79
N PRO A 312 -19.84 5.09 1.59
CA PRO A 312 -18.45 5.45 1.39
C PRO A 312 -18.23 6.97 1.56
N PRO A 313 -17.35 7.39 2.48
CA PRO A 313 -16.91 8.78 2.57
C PRO A 313 -16.05 9.17 1.35
N ASP A 314 -15.77 10.47 1.19
CA ASP A 314 -14.72 10.89 0.26
C ASP A 314 -13.33 10.41 0.71
N LEU A 315 -12.33 10.48 -0.20
CA LEU A 315 -10.99 9.94 0.05
C LEU A 315 -10.30 10.60 1.26
N LEU A 316 -10.43 11.92 1.43
CA LEU A 316 -9.80 12.64 2.54
C LEU A 316 -10.51 12.40 3.86
N GLN A 317 -11.84 12.29 3.83
CA GLN A 317 -12.62 11.91 5.01
C GLN A 317 -12.25 10.49 5.46
N PHE A 318 -12.11 9.54 4.53
CA PHE A 318 -11.67 8.18 4.85
C PHE A 318 -10.27 8.17 5.47
N ALA A 319 -9.32 8.87 4.86
CA ALA A 319 -7.98 8.97 5.40
C ALA A 319 -7.98 9.59 6.82
N ARG A 320 -8.81 10.61 7.05
CA ARG A 320 -8.96 11.20 8.39
C ARG A 320 -9.53 10.22 9.41
N VAL A 321 -10.45 9.34 9.02
CA VAL A 321 -10.97 8.28 9.89
C VAL A 321 -9.87 7.29 10.27
N VAL A 322 -8.98 6.93 9.33
CA VAL A 322 -7.86 6.02 9.56
C VAL A 322 -6.74 6.69 10.37
N ASP A 323 -6.50 8.01 10.19
CA ASP A 323 -5.50 8.80 10.93
C ASP A 323 -6.00 9.24 12.32
N PHE A 324 -6.81 8.44 13.01
CA PHE A 324 -7.20 8.78 14.39
C PHE A 324 -5.98 8.81 15.32
N SER A 325 -6.06 9.62 16.39
CA SER A 325 -5.04 9.70 17.43
C SER A 325 -5.53 9.02 18.69
N ARG A 326 -4.77 8.04 19.18
CA ARG A 326 -5.03 7.35 20.45
C ARG A 326 -3.72 6.95 21.10
N GLU A 327 -3.54 7.30 22.38
CA GLU A 327 -2.36 6.96 23.15
C GLU A 327 -2.10 5.44 23.17
N THR A 328 -0.83 5.04 23.10
CA THR A 328 -0.33 3.64 23.02
C THR A 328 -0.61 2.87 21.74
N PHE A 329 -1.31 3.46 20.78
CA PHE A 329 -1.58 2.87 19.47
C PHE A 329 -1.00 3.77 18.38
N ASP A 330 0.31 3.69 18.23
CA ASP A 330 1.13 4.62 17.45
C ASP A 330 1.82 3.97 16.23
N ASP A 331 1.43 2.73 15.90
CA ASP A 331 1.90 2.00 14.73
C ASP A 331 1.29 2.52 13.41
N ASP A 332 1.88 2.08 12.28
CA ASP A 332 1.34 2.31 10.95
C ASP A 332 -0.10 1.77 10.85
N ARG A 333 -0.94 2.45 10.08
CA ARG A 333 -2.34 2.09 9.93
C ARG A 333 -2.72 1.94 8.48
N THR A 334 -3.13 0.75 8.11
CA THR A 334 -3.69 0.49 6.78
C THR A 334 -5.10 -0.02 6.90
N LEU A 335 -6.02 0.61 6.17
CA LEU A 335 -7.40 0.17 6.06
C LEU A 335 -7.86 0.28 4.60
N VAL A 336 -8.46 -0.80 4.14
CA VAL A 336 -9.26 -0.84 2.92
C VAL A 336 -10.70 -1.11 3.32
N ALA A 337 -11.63 -0.34 2.77
CA ALA A 337 -13.06 -0.54 2.95
C ALA A 337 -13.75 -0.69 1.60
N VAL A 338 -14.64 -1.70 1.49
CA VAL A 338 -15.35 -2.05 0.25
C VAL A 338 -16.83 -2.10 0.52
N TRP A 339 -17.59 -1.38 -0.31
CA TRP A 339 -19.05 -1.37 -0.32
C TRP A 339 -19.58 -1.95 -1.62
N GLY A 340 -20.68 -2.68 -1.57
CA GLY A 340 -21.49 -2.97 -2.76
C GLY A 340 -22.04 -1.67 -3.34
N GLY A 341 -22.00 -1.53 -4.67
CA GLY A 341 -22.61 -0.38 -5.35
C GLY A 341 -24.14 -0.40 -5.21
N GLU A 342 -24.79 0.75 -5.34
CA GLU A 342 -26.24 0.80 -5.52
C GLU A 342 -26.63 0.13 -6.84
N ALA A 343 -27.76 -0.58 -6.82
CA ALA A 343 -28.30 -1.31 -7.97
C ALA A 343 -28.83 -0.35 -9.07
#